data_dd9d321c1a2db8001a6c09ae1fd7dcaf
#
_entry.id   dd9d321c1a2db8001a6c09ae1fd7dcaf
#
_cell.length_a   1.000
_cell.length_b   1.000
_cell.length_c   1.000
_cell.angle_alpha   90.00
_cell.angle_beta   90.00
_cell.angle_gamma   90.00
#
_symmetry.space_group_name_H-M   'P 1'
#
loop_
_entity.id
_entity.type
_entity.pdbx_description
1 polymer ?
#
loop_
_entity_poly.entity_id
_entity_poly.type
_entity_poly.pdbx_seq_one_letter_code
_entity_poly.pdbx_strand_id
1 'polypeptide(L)'
;HGDLEQRERDEVLVQFSNGSTAIVVATNVAARGLDIDELDLVVNYEVSPEPEVHVHRVGRTARADHQGMAISLVATGPERRRLRAIEDLMGLSIEEGSAPAPAHNLKSLAATHRTLMIFGGRKDKLRPGDILGALTGEGGLKGADIGRIQILDSRAYVAITRAVAREIFKSLHLGKIKGKRFRLKWLS
;
A
#
# COMPACT_ATOMS: atom_id res chain seq x y z
N HIS A 1 0.78 12.82 -2.79
CA HIS A 1 -0.01 14.04 -2.71
C HIS A 1 -0.68 14.34 -4.06
N GLY A 2 -1.54 15.38 -4.10
CA GLY A 2 -2.33 15.73 -5.30
C GLY A 2 -1.51 16.05 -6.54
N ASP A 3 -0.27 16.48 -6.38
CA ASP A 3 0.62 16.94 -7.47
C ASP A 3 1.41 15.81 -8.13
N LEU A 4 1.32 14.57 -7.65
CA LEU A 4 1.92 13.42 -8.31
C LEU A 4 1.20 13.14 -9.64
N GLU A 5 1.96 12.80 -10.67
CA GLU A 5 1.40 12.26 -11.90
C GLU A 5 0.63 10.95 -11.63
N GLN A 6 -0.37 10.63 -12.44
CA GLN A 6 -1.18 9.42 -12.24
C GLN A 6 -0.32 8.16 -12.15
N ARG A 7 0.72 8.08 -12.95
CA ARG A 7 1.68 6.97 -12.92
C ARG A 7 2.40 6.83 -11.58
N GLU A 8 2.83 7.93 -11.00
CA GLU A 8 3.55 7.93 -9.71
C GLU A 8 2.59 7.52 -8.58
N ARG A 9 1.33 7.97 -8.65
CA ARG A 9 0.28 7.52 -7.73
C ARG A 9 0.09 6.02 -7.81
N ASP A 10 -0.04 5.47 -9.02
CA ASP A 10 -0.19 4.03 -9.24
C ASP A 10 1.00 3.25 -8.66
N GLU A 11 2.25 3.74 -8.86
CA GLU A 11 3.45 3.12 -8.31
C GLU A 11 3.46 3.13 -6.77
N VAL A 12 3.05 4.23 -6.13
CA VAL A 12 2.90 4.31 -4.65
C VAL A 12 1.86 3.32 -4.15
N LEU A 13 0.71 3.24 -4.82
CA LEU A 13 -0.38 2.34 -4.43
C LEU A 13 0.00 0.87 -4.57
N VAL A 14 0.66 0.54 -5.67
CA VAL A 14 1.19 -0.81 -5.87
C VAL A 14 2.15 -1.18 -4.76
N GLN A 15 3.08 -0.29 -4.38
CA GLN A 15 4.04 -0.54 -3.31
C GLN A 15 3.37 -0.68 -1.93
N PHE A 16 2.32 0.09 -1.68
CA PHE A 16 1.56 -0.03 -0.45
C PHE A 16 0.76 -1.33 -0.40
N SER A 17 0.00 -1.64 -1.45
CA SER A 17 -0.83 -2.84 -1.52
C SER A 17 -0.06 -4.15 -1.51
N ASN A 18 1.23 -4.12 -1.82
CA ASN A 18 2.10 -5.30 -1.85
C ASN A 18 3.09 -5.38 -0.68
N GLY A 19 2.97 -4.51 0.33
CA GLY A 19 3.81 -4.51 1.53
C GLY A 19 5.23 -3.96 1.33
N SER A 20 5.50 -3.27 0.21
CA SER A 20 6.79 -2.61 -0.03
C SER A 20 6.88 -1.22 0.59
N THR A 21 5.75 -0.66 0.98
CA THR A 21 5.63 0.58 1.74
C THR A 21 4.70 0.32 2.92
N ALA A 22 5.14 0.61 4.14
CA ALA A 22 4.36 0.33 5.35
C ALA A 22 3.33 1.43 5.68
N ILE A 23 3.59 2.66 5.27
CA ILE A 23 2.75 3.83 5.59
C ILE A 23 2.56 4.66 4.32
N VAL A 24 1.33 5.07 4.06
CA VAL A 24 1.01 6.06 3.01
C VAL A 24 0.32 7.25 3.65
N VAL A 25 0.82 8.45 3.34
CA VAL A 25 0.16 9.71 3.68
C VAL A 25 -0.58 10.20 2.43
N ALA A 26 -1.88 10.37 2.54
CA ALA A 26 -2.73 10.73 1.41
C ALA A 26 -3.71 11.85 1.76
N THR A 27 -4.00 12.71 0.80
CA THR A 27 -5.12 13.65 0.86
C THR A 27 -6.42 12.97 0.43
N ASN A 28 -7.58 13.59 0.71
CA ASN A 28 -8.90 13.07 0.28
C ASN A 28 -8.97 12.77 -1.23
N VAL A 29 -8.36 13.62 -2.04
CA VAL A 29 -8.36 13.47 -3.51
C VAL A 29 -7.54 12.24 -3.92
N ALA A 30 -6.41 12.04 -3.29
CA ALA A 30 -5.56 10.88 -3.55
C ALA A 30 -6.20 9.57 -3.01
N ALA A 31 -6.99 9.67 -1.94
CA ALA A 31 -7.68 8.53 -1.34
C ALA A 31 -8.93 8.08 -2.11
N ARG A 32 -9.53 8.95 -2.93
CA ARG A 32 -10.66 8.58 -3.80
C ARG A 32 -10.16 7.71 -4.95
N GLY A 33 -10.78 6.55 -5.13
CA GLY A 33 -10.38 5.59 -6.16
C GLY A 33 -9.21 4.69 -5.77
N LEU A 34 -8.75 4.74 -4.52
CA LEU A 34 -7.87 3.73 -3.97
C LEU A 34 -8.66 2.45 -3.77
N ASP A 35 -8.39 1.47 -4.62
CA ASP A 35 -8.84 0.09 -4.43
C ASP A 35 -7.90 -0.61 -3.41
N ILE A 36 -7.77 0.02 -2.22
CA ILE A 36 -7.04 -0.53 -1.09
C ILE A 36 -8.03 -0.65 0.04
N ASP A 37 -8.45 -1.85 0.24
CA ASP A 37 -9.27 -2.29 1.36
C ASP A 37 -8.40 -3.11 2.33
N GLU A 38 -8.95 -3.45 3.50
CA GLU A 38 -8.29 -4.29 4.50
C GLU A 38 -7.03 -3.67 5.12
N LEU A 39 -7.10 -2.36 5.40
CA LEU A 39 -6.02 -1.69 6.14
C LEU A 39 -6.08 -2.06 7.63
N ASP A 40 -4.92 -2.37 8.21
CA ASP A 40 -4.78 -2.59 9.65
C ASP A 40 -5.10 -1.32 10.46
N LEU A 41 -4.70 -0.15 9.93
CA LEU A 41 -4.84 1.13 10.61
C LEU A 41 -5.12 2.27 9.63
N VAL A 42 -6.13 3.07 9.96
CA VAL A 42 -6.40 4.37 9.35
C VAL A 42 -6.18 5.47 10.39
N VAL A 43 -5.33 6.45 10.10
CA VAL A 43 -5.13 7.61 10.96
C VAL A 43 -5.67 8.86 10.26
N ASN A 44 -6.72 9.46 10.83
CA ASN A 44 -7.21 10.76 10.41
C ASN A 44 -6.42 11.84 11.15
N TYR A 45 -5.46 12.47 10.46
CA TYR A 45 -4.66 13.56 11.02
C TYR A 45 -5.53 14.79 11.33
N GLU A 46 -6.55 15.03 10.50
CA GLU A 46 -7.57 16.05 10.69
C GLU A 46 -8.95 15.43 10.59
N VAL A 47 -9.85 15.82 11.50
CA VAL A 47 -11.26 15.43 11.41
C VAL A 47 -11.91 16.16 10.23
N SER A 48 -12.44 15.39 9.27
CA SER A 48 -13.11 15.97 8.10
C SER A 48 -14.28 16.87 8.49
N PRO A 49 -14.47 18.02 7.84
CA PRO A 49 -15.68 18.80 8.00
C PRO A 49 -16.95 18.09 7.49
N GLU A 50 -16.79 17.12 6.59
CA GLU A 50 -17.87 16.32 6.01
C GLU A 50 -17.87 14.93 6.67
N PRO A 51 -18.91 14.56 7.46
CA PRO A 51 -18.98 13.29 8.14
C PRO A 51 -18.87 12.07 7.21
N GLU A 52 -19.48 12.13 6.03
CA GLU A 52 -19.47 11.07 5.02
C GLU A 52 -18.04 10.76 4.55
N VAL A 53 -17.21 11.80 4.40
CA VAL A 53 -15.80 11.64 4.02
C VAL A 53 -15.04 10.87 5.11
N HIS A 54 -15.34 11.15 6.38
CA HIS A 54 -14.76 10.40 7.49
C HIS A 54 -15.16 8.92 7.44
N VAL A 55 -16.45 8.64 7.25
CA VAL A 55 -16.96 7.27 7.12
C VAL A 55 -16.28 6.53 5.96
N HIS A 56 -16.11 7.18 4.81
CA HIS A 56 -15.39 6.58 3.67
C HIS A 56 -13.91 6.31 3.96
N ARG A 57 -13.26 7.14 4.77
CA ARG A 57 -11.85 6.89 5.19
C ARG A 57 -11.76 5.69 6.12
N VAL A 58 -12.60 5.67 7.15
CA VAL A 58 -12.65 4.57 8.12
C VAL A 58 -13.07 3.27 7.45
N GLY A 59 -13.98 3.31 6.50
CA GLY A 59 -14.41 2.15 5.71
C GLY A 59 -13.31 1.52 4.82
N ARG A 60 -12.04 1.94 4.90
CA ARG A 60 -10.88 1.26 4.32
C ARG A 60 -10.29 0.22 5.25
N THR A 61 -10.69 0.19 6.51
CA THR A 61 -10.30 -0.80 7.51
C THR A 61 -11.52 -1.59 7.98
N ALA A 62 -11.30 -2.66 8.72
CA ALA A 62 -12.35 -3.49 9.34
C ALA A 62 -13.42 -3.99 8.35
N ARG A 63 -13.00 -4.53 7.20
CA ARG A 63 -13.91 -5.14 6.23
C ARG A 63 -13.90 -6.66 6.31
N ALA A 64 -15.07 -7.26 6.07
CA ALA A 64 -15.29 -8.70 6.14
C ALA A 64 -14.82 -9.27 7.50
N ASP A 65 -13.91 -10.25 7.48
CA ASP A 65 -13.38 -10.90 8.69
C ASP A 65 -12.09 -10.23 9.20
N HIS A 66 -11.68 -9.09 8.62
CA HIS A 66 -10.46 -8.39 9.01
C HIS A 66 -10.73 -7.37 10.11
N GLN A 67 -10.06 -7.54 11.26
CA GLN A 67 -10.09 -6.54 12.33
C GLN A 67 -9.13 -5.40 11.99
N GLY A 68 -9.63 -4.17 12.05
CA GLY A 68 -8.82 -3.00 11.80
C GLY A 68 -9.16 -1.87 12.76
N MET A 69 -8.28 -0.88 12.85
CA MET A 69 -8.40 0.25 13.76
C MET A 69 -8.47 1.56 12.99
N ALA A 70 -9.32 2.49 13.45
CA ALA A 70 -9.33 3.86 12.97
C ALA A 70 -9.07 4.81 14.14
N ILE A 71 -8.10 5.72 13.96
CA ILE A 71 -7.75 6.74 14.96
C ILE A 71 -7.96 8.11 14.35
N SER A 72 -8.58 9.03 15.09
CA SER A 72 -8.72 10.43 14.70
C SER A 72 -8.05 11.33 15.71
N LEU A 73 -7.16 12.20 15.24
CA LEU A 73 -6.52 13.21 16.09
C LEU A 73 -7.46 14.40 16.21
N VAL A 74 -7.78 14.78 17.45
CA VAL A 74 -8.70 15.87 17.77
C VAL A 74 -7.96 16.90 18.61
N ALA A 75 -7.53 17.98 17.98
CA ALA A 75 -6.73 19.02 18.64
C ALA A 75 -7.55 20.26 19.04
N THR A 76 -8.69 20.51 18.38
CA THR A 76 -9.43 21.77 18.49
C THR A 76 -10.90 21.58 18.84
N GLY A 77 -11.53 22.65 19.36
CA GLY A 77 -12.96 22.66 19.63
C GLY A 77 -13.85 22.45 18.37
N PRO A 78 -13.52 23.06 17.22
CA PRO A 78 -14.22 22.75 15.96
C PRO A 78 -14.14 21.27 15.55
N GLU A 79 -13.01 20.60 15.73
CA GLU A 79 -12.87 19.19 15.43
C GLU A 79 -13.69 18.30 16.35
N ARG A 80 -13.81 18.66 17.64
CA ARG A 80 -14.73 17.96 18.57
C ARG A 80 -16.19 18.05 18.11
N ARG A 81 -16.62 19.20 17.59
CA ARG A 81 -17.99 19.32 17.02
C ARG A 81 -18.18 18.47 15.78
N ARG A 82 -17.16 18.40 14.90
CA ARG A 82 -17.21 17.52 13.71
C ARG A 82 -17.27 16.05 14.13
N LEU A 83 -16.50 15.66 15.16
CA LEU A 83 -16.52 14.29 15.67
C LEU A 83 -17.91 13.88 16.15
N ARG A 84 -18.62 14.77 16.89
CA ARG A 84 -20.00 14.51 17.33
C ARG A 84 -20.95 14.30 16.13
N ALA A 85 -20.82 15.12 15.08
CA ALA A 85 -21.63 14.94 13.88
C ALA A 85 -21.33 13.59 13.17
N ILE A 86 -20.10 13.10 13.27
CA ILE A 86 -19.73 11.76 12.78
C ILE A 86 -20.37 10.67 13.64
N GLU A 87 -20.31 10.80 14.98
CA GLU A 87 -20.97 9.87 15.91
C GLU A 87 -22.48 9.78 15.65
N ASP A 88 -23.13 10.93 15.47
CA ASP A 88 -24.56 11.01 15.15
C ASP A 88 -24.86 10.30 13.81
N LEU A 89 -24.06 10.54 12.77
CA LEU A 89 -24.23 9.89 11.45
C LEU A 89 -24.02 8.36 11.52
N MET A 90 -23.04 7.92 12.29
CA MET A 90 -22.68 6.50 12.39
C MET A 90 -23.56 5.75 13.40
N GLY A 91 -24.31 6.47 14.26
CA GLY A 91 -25.11 5.88 15.34
C GLY A 91 -24.27 5.15 16.40
N LEU A 92 -23.04 5.59 16.64
CA LEU A 92 -22.11 5.01 17.60
C LEU A 92 -21.37 6.09 18.38
N SER A 93 -20.80 5.73 19.52
CA SER A 93 -19.89 6.58 20.28
C SER A 93 -18.45 6.18 20.02
N ILE A 94 -17.60 7.16 19.78
CA ILE A 94 -16.17 6.96 19.53
C ILE A 94 -15.44 7.03 20.87
N GLU A 95 -14.65 6.01 21.17
CA GLU A 95 -13.85 5.98 22.39
C GLU A 95 -12.79 7.06 22.40
N GLU A 96 -12.76 7.89 23.45
CA GLU A 96 -11.72 8.89 23.63
C GLU A 96 -10.49 8.27 24.28
N GLY A 97 -9.36 8.33 23.57
CA GLY A 97 -8.05 7.95 24.06
C GLY A 97 -7.21 9.14 24.44
N SER A 98 -6.17 8.92 25.23
CA SER A 98 -5.13 9.94 25.49
C SER A 98 -4.05 9.90 24.41
N ALA A 99 -3.41 11.06 24.16
CA ALA A 99 -2.24 11.11 23.29
C ALA A 99 -1.17 10.12 23.78
N PRO A 100 -0.55 9.35 22.89
CA PRO A 100 0.51 8.43 23.28
C PRO A 100 1.70 9.22 23.84
N ALA A 101 2.35 8.67 24.86
CA ALA A 101 3.58 9.25 25.37
C ALA A 101 4.66 9.29 24.27
N PRO A 102 5.54 10.32 24.27
CA PRO A 102 6.65 10.34 23.34
C PRO A 102 7.49 9.07 23.46
N ALA A 103 7.58 8.32 22.39
CA ALA A 103 8.36 7.08 22.38
C ALA A 103 9.81 7.37 22.04
N HIS A 104 10.72 7.10 22.97
CA HIS A 104 12.15 7.28 22.78
C HIS A 104 12.80 6.20 21.91
N ASN A 105 12.15 5.04 21.73
CA ASN A 105 12.66 3.91 20.96
C ASN A 105 11.56 3.40 20.01
N LEU A 106 11.26 4.17 18.97
CA LEU A 106 10.37 3.70 17.90
C LEU A 106 11.08 2.62 17.09
N LYS A 107 10.57 1.39 17.15
CA LYS A 107 10.91 0.42 16.11
C LYS A 107 10.33 0.94 14.81
N SER A 108 11.17 1.19 13.82
CA SER A 108 10.72 1.59 12.49
C SER A 108 9.74 0.54 11.96
N LEU A 109 8.57 1.01 11.52
CA LEU A 109 7.66 0.19 10.72
C LEU A 109 8.34 -0.08 9.38
N ALA A 110 9.08 -1.17 9.32
CA ALA A 110 9.79 -1.54 8.12
C ALA A 110 8.85 -2.29 7.18
N ALA A 111 8.82 -1.88 5.92
CA ALA A 111 8.17 -2.65 4.87
C ALA A 111 8.78 -4.06 4.78
N THR A 112 7.93 -5.07 4.60
CA THR A 112 8.34 -6.49 4.55
C THR A 112 8.90 -6.88 3.19
N HIS A 113 8.50 -6.17 2.14
CA HIS A 113 8.87 -6.44 0.76
C HIS A 113 9.58 -5.25 0.10
N ARG A 114 10.04 -5.48 -1.11
CA ARG A 114 10.51 -4.47 -2.05
C ARG A 114 9.94 -4.77 -3.43
N THR A 115 9.51 -3.74 -4.15
CA THR A 115 8.89 -3.92 -5.46
C THR A 115 9.93 -3.95 -6.58
N LEU A 116 9.93 -5.03 -7.35
CA LEU A 116 10.57 -5.13 -8.64
C LEU A 116 9.56 -4.75 -9.73
N MET A 117 9.87 -3.74 -10.53
CA MET A 117 9.10 -3.36 -11.72
C MET A 117 9.71 -3.99 -12.96
N ILE A 118 8.87 -4.59 -13.79
CA ILE A 118 9.18 -5.17 -15.09
C ILE A 118 8.55 -4.27 -16.15
N PHE A 119 9.32 -3.83 -17.14
CA PHE A 119 8.83 -3.03 -18.27
C PHE A 119 8.17 -3.93 -19.32
N GLY A 120 7.12 -4.62 -18.92
CA GLY A 120 6.26 -5.48 -19.72
C GLY A 120 4.98 -5.79 -18.97
N GLY A 121 3.86 -5.96 -19.67
CA GLY A 121 2.55 -6.11 -19.08
C GLY A 121 1.58 -6.93 -19.91
N ARG A 122 0.28 -6.62 -19.78
CA ARG A 122 -0.80 -7.31 -20.52
C ARG A 122 -0.62 -7.20 -22.03
N LYS A 123 -0.13 -6.05 -22.54
CA LYS A 123 0.17 -5.83 -23.96
C LYS A 123 1.23 -6.78 -24.48
N ASP A 124 2.15 -7.22 -23.62
CA ASP A 124 3.14 -8.26 -23.92
C ASP A 124 2.64 -9.68 -23.65
N LYS A 125 1.35 -9.83 -23.29
CA LYS A 125 0.71 -11.09 -22.94
C LYS A 125 1.36 -11.78 -21.73
N LEU A 126 1.95 -11.01 -20.82
CA LEU A 126 2.49 -11.54 -19.57
C LEU A 126 1.35 -11.97 -18.64
N ARG A 127 1.58 -13.08 -17.94
CA ARG A 127 0.73 -13.61 -16.88
C ARG A 127 1.56 -13.76 -15.59
N PRO A 128 0.91 -13.79 -14.40
CA PRO A 128 1.62 -13.97 -13.14
C PRO A 128 2.51 -15.22 -13.13
N GLY A 129 2.03 -16.34 -13.66
CA GLY A 129 2.82 -17.57 -13.74
C GLY A 129 4.07 -17.48 -14.61
N ASP A 130 4.05 -16.68 -15.67
CA ASP A 130 5.23 -16.48 -16.53
C ASP A 130 6.34 -15.74 -15.75
N ILE A 131 5.94 -14.74 -14.96
CA ILE A 131 6.85 -13.95 -14.14
C ILE A 131 7.39 -14.79 -12.97
N LEU A 132 6.48 -15.51 -12.30
CA LEU A 132 6.86 -16.41 -11.20
C LEU A 132 7.87 -17.46 -11.69
N GLY A 133 7.59 -18.11 -12.82
CA GLY A 133 8.49 -19.11 -13.40
C GLY A 133 9.88 -18.54 -13.75
N ALA A 134 9.95 -17.33 -14.29
CA ALA A 134 11.23 -16.69 -14.60
C ALA A 134 12.02 -16.33 -13.31
N LEU A 135 11.33 -15.85 -12.28
CA LEU A 135 11.95 -15.49 -11.01
C LEU A 135 12.45 -16.72 -10.24
N THR A 136 11.68 -17.81 -10.25
CA THR A 136 12.07 -19.05 -9.57
C THR A 136 13.05 -19.92 -10.36
N GLY A 137 13.03 -19.83 -11.69
CA GLY A 137 13.94 -20.54 -12.58
C GLY A 137 15.28 -19.80 -12.69
N GLU A 138 15.46 -19.03 -13.76
CA GLU A 138 16.71 -18.29 -14.01
C GLU A 138 17.02 -17.23 -12.94
N GLY A 139 15.99 -16.66 -12.31
CA GLY A 139 16.15 -15.70 -11.19
C GLY A 139 16.65 -16.33 -9.89
N GLY A 140 16.53 -17.65 -9.72
CA GLY A 140 17.02 -18.41 -8.57
C GLY A 140 16.27 -18.13 -7.24
N LEU A 141 15.12 -17.45 -7.28
CA LEU A 141 14.35 -17.14 -6.08
C LEU A 141 13.47 -18.32 -5.65
N LYS A 142 13.21 -18.41 -4.35
CA LYS A 142 12.20 -19.35 -3.85
C LYS A 142 10.82 -18.75 -4.02
N GLY A 143 9.81 -19.56 -4.33
CA GLY A 143 8.42 -19.09 -4.47
C GLY A 143 7.90 -18.38 -3.21
N ALA A 144 8.35 -18.81 -2.03
CA ALA A 144 8.02 -18.18 -0.74
C ALA A 144 8.56 -16.74 -0.57
N ASP A 145 9.59 -16.37 -1.33
CA ASP A 145 10.17 -15.02 -1.31
C ASP A 145 9.45 -14.05 -2.26
N ILE A 146 8.51 -14.57 -3.05
CA ILE A 146 7.76 -13.82 -4.05
C ILE A 146 6.34 -13.61 -3.54
N GLY A 147 6.02 -12.36 -3.23
CA GLY A 147 4.68 -11.95 -2.82
C GLY A 147 3.79 -11.61 -4.02
N ARG A 148 2.94 -10.60 -3.85
CA ARG A 148 1.93 -10.19 -4.86
C ARG A 148 2.57 -9.82 -6.20
N ILE A 149 2.04 -10.40 -7.26
CA ILE A 149 2.35 -10.04 -8.66
C ILE A 149 1.16 -9.30 -9.24
N GLN A 150 1.37 -8.06 -9.66
CA GLN A 150 0.36 -7.21 -10.29
C GLN A 150 0.78 -6.85 -11.71
N ILE A 151 -0.11 -7.07 -12.68
CA ILE A 151 0.18 -6.81 -14.09
C ILE A 151 -0.75 -5.72 -14.60
N LEU A 152 -0.17 -4.62 -15.05
CA LEU A 152 -0.84 -3.53 -15.75
C LEU A 152 -0.63 -3.68 -17.27
N ASP A 153 -1.10 -2.73 -18.05
CA ASP A 153 -1.02 -2.80 -19.51
C ASP A 153 0.39 -2.92 -20.06
N SER A 154 1.32 -2.07 -19.57
CA SER A 154 2.70 -1.98 -20.07
C SER A 154 3.76 -2.28 -19.01
N ARG A 155 3.35 -2.67 -17.81
CA ARG A 155 4.24 -2.94 -16.68
C ARG A 155 3.69 -4.05 -15.82
N ALA A 156 4.61 -4.73 -15.13
CA ALA A 156 4.27 -5.62 -14.04
C ALA A 156 5.10 -5.27 -12.81
N TYR A 157 4.55 -5.53 -11.64
CA TYR A 157 5.16 -5.26 -10.35
C TYR A 157 5.13 -6.53 -9.51
N VAL A 158 6.24 -6.81 -8.86
CA VAL A 158 6.41 -8.01 -8.05
C VAL A 158 6.94 -7.61 -6.68
N ALA A 159 6.27 -8.03 -5.63
CA ALA A 159 6.78 -7.92 -4.28
C ALA A 159 7.82 -9.03 -4.05
N ILE A 160 8.99 -8.68 -3.58
CA ILE A 160 10.04 -9.63 -3.20
C ILE A 160 10.41 -9.34 -1.75
N THR A 161 10.51 -10.40 -0.93
CA THR A 161 10.90 -10.31 0.47
C THR A 161 12.14 -9.43 0.63
N ARG A 162 12.10 -8.46 1.54
CA ARG A 162 13.12 -7.38 1.64
C ARG A 162 14.53 -7.90 1.89
N ALA A 163 14.67 -8.98 2.68
CA ALA A 163 15.96 -9.60 2.93
C ALA A 163 16.59 -10.11 1.63
N VAL A 164 15.85 -10.92 0.88
CA VAL A 164 16.27 -11.49 -0.40
C VAL A 164 16.49 -10.40 -1.44
N ALA A 165 15.59 -9.40 -1.54
CA ALA A 165 15.73 -8.28 -2.47
C ALA A 165 17.05 -7.52 -2.28
N ARG A 166 17.58 -7.41 -1.04
CA ARG A 166 18.88 -6.79 -0.76
C ARG A 166 20.04 -7.60 -1.32
N GLU A 167 19.99 -8.92 -1.18
CA GLU A 167 21.03 -9.82 -1.66
C GLU A 167 21.13 -9.83 -3.18
N ILE A 168 20.00 -9.90 -3.85
CA ILE A 168 19.93 -10.01 -5.32
C ILE A 168 19.89 -8.65 -6.04
N PHE A 169 19.94 -7.54 -5.32
CA PHE A 169 19.70 -6.19 -5.87
C PHE A 169 20.54 -5.86 -7.11
N LYS A 170 21.80 -6.30 -7.11
CA LYS A 170 22.75 -6.06 -8.22
C LYS A 170 22.90 -7.25 -9.16
N SER A 171 22.53 -8.44 -8.71
CA SER A 171 22.79 -9.70 -9.43
C SER A 171 21.56 -10.30 -10.10
N LEU A 172 20.36 -9.75 -9.82
CA LEU A 172 19.15 -10.29 -10.43
C LEU A 172 19.13 -10.08 -11.93
N HIS A 173 19.30 -11.17 -12.62
CA HIS A 173 19.13 -11.26 -14.06
C HIS A 173 17.95 -12.19 -14.35
N LEU A 174 16.91 -11.67 -14.94
CA LEU A 174 15.89 -12.49 -15.54
C LEU A 174 16.28 -12.77 -16.97
N GLY A 175 16.27 -14.02 -17.33
CA GLY A 175 16.41 -14.41 -18.72
C GLY A 175 15.22 -13.94 -19.56
N LYS A 176 14.72 -14.81 -20.41
CA LYS A 176 13.54 -14.51 -21.21
C LYS A 176 12.25 -14.87 -20.48
N ILE A 177 11.32 -13.93 -20.38
CA ILE A 177 9.94 -14.23 -20.01
C ILE A 177 9.14 -14.39 -21.30
N LYS A 178 8.60 -15.56 -21.58
CA LYS A 178 7.91 -15.87 -22.85
C LYS A 178 8.74 -15.54 -24.09
N GLY A 179 10.02 -15.86 -24.07
CA GLY A 179 10.92 -15.62 -25.21
C GLY A 179 11.40 -14.17 -25.38
N LYS A 180 10.94 -13.22 -24.56
CA LYS A 180 11.34 -11.81 -24.60
C LYS A 180 12.15 -11.42 -23.37
N ARG A 181 13.11 -10.52 -23.55
CA ARG A 181 13.82 -9.86 -22.44
C ARG A 181 13.11 -8.56 -22.08
N PHE A 182 12.97 -8.31 -20.77
CA PHE A 182 12.36 -7.09 -20.24
C PHE A 182 13.37 -6.33 -19.38
N ARG A 183 13.32 -5.01 -19.45
CA ARG A 183 14.05 -4.15 -18.52
C ARG A 183 13.43 -4.28 -17.13
N LEU A 184 14.29 -4.27 -16.10
CA LEU A 184 13.90 -4.33 -14.69
C LEU A 184 14.28 -3.04 -13.99
N LYS A 185 13.51 -2.64 -12.98
CA LYS A 185 13.81 -1.51 -12.11
C LYS A 185 13.30 -1.84 -10.69
N TRP A 186 14.15 -1.69 -9.71
CA TRP A 186 13.70 -1.68 -8.32
C TRP A 186 13.06 -0.35 -7.99
N LEU A 187 11.87 -0.39 -7.38
CA LEU A 187 11.24 0.79 -6.80
C LEU A 187 11.82 1.01 -5.39
N SER A 188 12.01 2.28 -5.05
CA SER A 188 12.57 2.73 -3.76
C SER A 188 11.47 3.16 -2.82
#